data_7ac6eeda1255efa953ca98c8e487a358
#
_entry.id   7ac6eeda1255efa953ca98c8e487a358
#
_cell.length_a   1.000
_cell.length_b   1.000
_cell.length_c   1.000
_cell.angle_alpha   90.00
_cell.angle_beta   90.00
_cell.angle_gamma   90.00
#
_symmetry.space_group_name_H-M   'P 1'
#
loop_
_entity.id
_entity.type
_entity.pdbx_description
1 polymer ?
#
loop_
_entity_poly.entity_id
_entity_poly.type
_entity_poly.pdbx_seq_one_letter_code
_entity_poly.pdbx_strand_id
1 'polypeptide(L)'
;MGYAEFSLSGSKSLLMSKISSINDFVIKFANVNGSGSASANQMFAKGVFRSGIPVSPKNIFPSNIQGLPTWFEVRVNEKGYLGRREGIDIAVAMNPQSYRQDVADLKQGGYLIYDSSWKRDFGRDDINILEIPLTKLCVQEFSNPKQRLLFKNLGYVGLLASILEMDKEIYISLIEEQFKGKEKLIEPNVKALGIGYKYAEENFKDLCDIKVKKSDKTEGLILTSGNDAAGLGCVYGGATVCAWYPITPSTSLAESFEKYSEKFRVEIGTDKNKYAFIQAEDELAAMGMTIGANWNGARAFTATSGPGVSLMSEFIGLAYFAEVPAVLFNVQRGGPSTGMPTRTQQSDILSSAYASHGDTKHIMLIPSDPKECFDFAVEAFDLAERYQTPVIVLLDLDLGMNDWSSKQFEWNDLKEYDRGKVLSAKDLDEIEEFGRYLDVDGDGVPYRTYPGTHPQKGAYFTRGTSHDEYARYTEDGVKNAEMLSRLTKKFQTASSSVPAPVFNQEKNTSSIGVIYFGSTDCSMQEALDNLEEQNIDVDAMRIRSFPFNLEVWEFIEDHDLLFIVEQNRDGQMRTLLMAEGGIIPDKLVSILCFDGQPITASYITNKINAHISGTPSVAAS
;
A
#
# COMPACT_ATOMS: atom_id res chain seq x y z
N MET A 1 -79.11 -12.02 3.33
CA MET A 1 -78.75 -13.06 4.30
C MET A 1 -77.60 -13.87 3.68
N GLY A 2 -76.50 -13.99 4.35
CA GLY A 2 -75.39 -14.79 3.90
C GLY A 2 -74.06 -14.00 3.98
N TYR A 3 -73.52 -13.82 5.20
CA TYR A 3 -72.16 -13.38 5.42
C TYR A 3 -71.20 -14.53 5.11
N ALA A 4 -70.31 -14.35 4.14
CA ALA A 4 -69.18 -15.24 3.92
C ALA A 4 -67.99 -14.77 4.74
N GLU A 5 -67.64 -15.55 5.75
CA GLU A 5 -66.42 -15.42 6.49
C GLU A 5 -65.19 -15.68 5.57
N PHE A 6 -64.37 -14.63 5.33
CA PHE A 6 -63.03 -14.81 4.77
C PHE A 6 -62.10 -15.22 5.87
N SER A 7 -61.76 -16.49 5.91
CA SER A 7 -60.67 -17.05 6.74
C SER A 7 -59.34 -16.54 6.22
N LEU A 8 -58.68 -15.66 6.97
CA LEU A 8 -57.29 -15.32 6.83
C LEU A 8 -56.43 -16.47 7.39
N SER A 9 -56.07 -17.42 6.54
CA SER A 9 -55.05 -18.41 6.87
C SER A 9 -53.92 -18.31 5.86
N GLY A 10 -52.73 -18.02 6.36
CA GLY A 10 -51.50 -18.25 5.60
C GLY A 10 -50.52 -17.10 5.57
N SER A 11 -50.09 -16.59 6.71
CA SER A 11 -48.78 -15.98 6.75
C SER A 11 -47.72 -17.07 6.56
N LYS A 12 -47.36 -17.36 5.30
CA LYS A 12 -46.10 -18.04 5.03
C LYS A 12 -45.00 -17.09 5.54
N SER A 13 -44.42 -17.40 6.71
CA SER A 13 -43.11 -16.96 7.10
C SER A 13 -42.16 -17.37 5.97
N LEU A 14 -41.87 -16.48 5.04
CA LEU A 14 -40.69 -16.64 4.20
C LEU A 14 -39.52 -16.73 5.17
N LEU A 15 -38.97 -17.92 5.34
CA LEU A 15 -37.68 -18.11 6.00
C LEU A 15 -36.70 -17.23 5.22
N MET A 16 -36.29 -16.12 5.82
CA MET A 16 -35.25 -15.28 5.24
C MET A 16 -34.02 -16.17 5.02
N SER A 17 -33.47 -16.15 3.81
CA SER A 17 -32.22 -16.82 3.53
C SER A 17 -31.14 -16.16 4.38
N LYS A 18 -30.36 -16.94 5.10
CA LYS A 18 -29.22 -16.46 5.86
C LYS A 18 -27.94 -16.77 5.10
N ILE A 19 -27.03 -15.82 5.05
CA ILE A 19 -25.66 -16.11 4.60
C ILE A 19 -24.99 -17.00 5.63
N SER A 20 -24.43 -18.11 5.15
CA SER A 20 -23.67 -19.06 5.96
C SER A 20 -22.26 -19.20 5.37
N SER A 21 -21.24 -19.01 6.18
CA SER A 21 -19.85 -19.25 5.77
C SER A 21 -18.94 -19.46 6.97
N ILE A 22 -17.82 -20.13 6.71
CA ILE A 22 -16.75 -20.34 7.68
C ILE A 22 -15.47 -19.71 7.13
N ASN A 23 -14.88 -18.78 7.87
CA ASN A 23 -13.63 -18.11 7.53
C ASN A 23 -13.61 -17.43 6.14
N ASP A 24 -14.76 -17.11 5.58
CA ASP A 24 -14.88 -16.39 4.31
C ASP A 24 -16.06 -15.40 4.34
N PHE A 25 -15.79 -14.14 4.62
CA PHE A 25 -16.79 -13.08 4.66
C PHE A 25 -16.17 -11.68 4.58
N VAL A 26 -16.99 -10.68 4.29
CA VAL A 26 -16.64 -9.27 4.37
C VAL A 26 -17.50 -8.58 5.42
N ILE A 27 -16.87 -7.90 6.35
CA ILE A 27 -17.52 -7.06 7.35
C ILE A 27 -17.19 -5.59 7.11
N LYS A 28 -18.20 -4.71 7.21
CA LYS A 28 -18.05 -3.25 7.06
C LYS A 28 -18.52 -2.55 8.34
N PHE A 29 -17.64 -1.80 8.95
CA PHE A 29 -17.93 -0.94 10.09
C PHE A 29 -18.18 0.48 9.58
N ALA A 30 -19.35 1.05 9.90
CA ALA A 30 -19.71 2.42 9.59
C ALA A 30 -19.74 3.26 10.88
N ASN A 31 -18.81 4.19 11.00
CA ASN A 31 -18.60 4.99 12.19
C ASN A 31 -18.57 6.50 11.84
N VAL A 32 -18.50 7.32 12.88
CA VAL A 32 -18.21 8.76 12.75
C VAL A 32 -16.70 8.96 12.89
N ASN A 33 -16.10 9.69 11.96
CA ASN A 33 -14.67 9.99 12.01
C ASN A 33 -14.30 10.75 13.30
N GLY A 34 -13.21 10.34 13.97
CA GLY A 34 -12.79 10.89 15.27
C GLY A 34 -13.49 10.28 16.49
N SER A 35 -14.32 9.25 16.33
CA SER A 35 -14.99 8.55 17.45
C SER A 35 -14.11 7.52 18.19
N GLY A 36 -12.85 7.35 17.79
CA GLY A 36 -11.96 6.30 18.33
C GLY A 36 -12.27 4.89 17.82
N SER A 37 -13.11 4.75 16.80
CA SER A 37 -13.51 3.46 16.24
C SER A 37 -12.39 2.74 15.48
N ALA A 38 -11.43 3.47 14.91
CA ALA A 38 -10.33 2.89 14.14
C ALA A 38 -9.56 1.83 14.93
N SER A 39 -9.20 2.13 16.20
CA SER A 39 -8.49 1.16 17.05
C SER A 39 -9.32 -0.09 17.37
N ALA A 40 -10.63 0.06 17.57
CA ALA A 40 -11.52 -1.07 17.84
C ALA A 40 -11.72 -1.94 16.60
N ASN A 41 -11.91 -1.33 15.42
CA ASN A 41 -12.04 -2.04 14.15
C ASN A 41 -10.75 -2.79 13.81
N GLN A 42 -9.60 -2.16 14.05
CA GLN A 42 -8.28 -2.79 13.90
C GLN A 42 -8.08 -3.95 14.88
N MET A 43 -8.58 -3.81 16.12
CA MET A 43 -8.55 -4.89 17.11
C MET A 43 -9.37 -6.09 16.65
N PHE A 44 -10.53 -5.88 16.00
CA PHE A 44 -11.30 -6.95 15.41
C PHE A 44 -10.49 -7.71 14.34
N ALA A 45 -9.89 -6.99 13.39
CA ALA A 45 -9.05 -7.60 12.35
C ALA A 45 -7.86 -8.39 12.95
N LYS A 46 -7.17 -7.81 13.95
CA LYS A 46 -6.10 -8.51 14.70
C LYS A 46 -6.59 -9.75 15.42
N GLY A 47 -7.81 -9.75 15.96
CA GLY A 47 -8.42 -10.91 16.60
C GLY A 47 -8.64 -12.05 15.62
N VAL A 48 -9.14 -11.76 14.42
CA VAL A 48 -9.29 -12.76 13.35
C VAL A 48 -7.92 -13.30 12.91
N PHE A 49 -6.94 -12.41 12.70
CA PHE A 49 -5.57 -12.78 12.34
C PHE A 49 -4.94 -13.71 13.38
N ARG A 50 -5.12 -13.42 14.68
CA ARG A 50 -4.63 -14.29 15.78
C ARG A 50 -5.40 -15.60 15.92
N SER A 51 -6.59 -15.67 15.34
CA SER A 51 -7.31 -16.93 15.20
C SER A 51 -6.76 -17.81 14.07
N GLY A 52 -5.71 -17.36 13.39
CA GLY A 52 -5.02 -18.11 12.35
C GLY A 52 -5.59 -17.90 10.94
N ILE A 53 -6.44 -16.88 10.72
CA ILE A 53 -7.09 -16.63 9.43
C ILE A 53 -6.55 -15.35 8.79
N PRO A 54 -6.15 -15.38 7.49
CA PRO A 54 -5.73 -14.21 6.77
C PRO A 54 -6.83 -13.14 6.69
N VAL A 55 -6.44 -11.89 6.84
CA VAL A 55 -7.35 -10.74 6.83
C VAL A 55 -6.79 -9.61 5.99
N SER A 56 -7.66 -8.83 5.39
CA SER A 56 -7.34 -7.61 4.67
C SER A 56 -8.25 -6.48 5.14
N PRO A 57 -7.81 -5.69 6.13
CA PRO A 57 -8.53 -4.51 6.56
C PRO A 57 -8.30 -3.34 5.60
N LYS A 58 -9.35 -2.59 5.27
CA LYS A 58 -9.33 -1.41 4.41
C LYS A 58 -9.98 -0.23 5.12
N ASN A 59 -9.25 0.84 5.34
CA ASN A 59 -9.76 2.04 5.98
C ASN A 59 -10.22 3.05 4.92
N ILE A 60 -11.51 3.35 4.89
CA ILE A 60 -12.15 4.26 3.94
C ILE A 60 -12.61 5.48 4.73
N PHE A 61 -11.82 6.54 4.72
CA PHE A 61 -12.07 7.75 5.50
C PHE A 61 -12.14 9.00 4.60
N PRO A 62 -12.86 10.05 5.05
CA PRO A 62 -12.90 11.31 4.32
C PRO A 62 -11.62 12.11 4.53
N SER A 63 -11.28 13.00 3.61
CA SER A 63 -10.14 13.92 3.77
C SER A 63 -10.32 14.96 4.88
N ASN A 64 -11.55 15.20 5.33
CA ASN A 64 -11.88 16.11 6.44
C ASN A 64 -11.81 15.38 7.78
N ILE A 65 -11.26 16.04 8.80
CA ILE A 65 -10.82 15.41 10.05
C ILE A 65 -11.97 14.99 10.97
N GLN A 66 -13.15 15.64 10.97
CA GLN A 66 -14.21 15.35 11.96
C GLN A 66 -15.62 15.35 11.37
N GLY A 67 -16.46 14.48 11.93
CA GLY A 67 -17.91 14.51 11.77
C GLY A 67 -18.48 13.82 10.53
N LEU A 68 -17.65 13.49 9.54
CA LEU A 68 -18.08 12.77 8.35
C LEU A 68 -18.10 11.25 8.58
N PRO A 69 -18.88 10.51 7.80
CA PRO A 69 -18.85 9.06 7.82
C PRO A 69 -17.46 8.51 7.50
N THR A 70 -17.05 7.48 8.22
CA THR A 70 -15.86 6.68 7.92
C THR A 70 -16.25 5.22 7.94
N TRP A 71 -15.64 4.45 7.04
CA TRP A 71 -15.87 3.02 6.95
C TRP A 71 -14.57 2.25 7.12
N PHE A 72 -14.69 1.06 7.65
CA PHE A 72 -13.60 0.12 7.77
C PHE A 72 -14.10 -1.24 7.31
N GLU A 73 -13.56 -1.73 6.20
CA GLU A 73 -13.89 -3.04 5.66
C GLU A 73 -12.83 -4.05 6.10
N VAL A 74 -13.25 -5.24 6.50
CA VAL A 74 -12.35 -6.35 6.76
C VAL A 74 -12.80 -7.53 5.92
N ARG A 75 -11.98 -7.93 4.96
CA ARG A 75 -12.13 -9.19 4.28
C ARG A 75 -11.44 -10.28 5.10
N VAL A 76 -12.15 -11.36 5.35
CA VAL A 76 -11.67 -12.57 5.99
C VAL A 76 -11.73 -13.67 4.94
N ASN A 77 -10.61 -14.37 4.67
CA ASN A 77 -10.61 -15.45 3.70
C ASN A 77 -9.52 -16.47 4.00
N GLU A 78 -9.89 -17.74 4.26
CA GLU A 78 -8.97 -18.81 4.64
C GLU A 78 -8.02 -19.24 3.50
N LYS A 79 -8.43 -19.04 2.23
CA LYS A 79 -7.54 -19.30 1.08
C LYS A 79 -6.41 -18.25 0.96
N GLY A 80 -6.53 -17.13 1.67
CA GLY A 80 -5.53 -16.06 1.65
C GLY A 80 -5.76 -15.00 0.58
N TYR A 81 -6.94 -14.91 -0.02
CA TYR A 81 -7.28 -13.82 -0.93
C TYR A 81 -7.42 -12.50 -0.17
N LEU A 82 -6.53 -11.56 -0.43
CA LEU A 82 -6.42 -10.29 0.28
C LEU A 82 -7.03 -9.10 -0.50
N GLY A 83 -7.39 -9.28 -1.76
CA GLY A 83 -8.03 -8.26 -2.59
C GLY A 83 -9.40 -7.87 -2.03
N ARG A 84 -9.84 -6.63 -2.30
CA ARG A 84 -11.19 -6.21 -1.95
C ARG A 84 -12.22 -7.08 -2.69
N ARG A 85 -13.32 -7.43 -2.02
CA ARG A 85 -14.44 -8.16 -2.61
C ARG A 85 -15.70 -7.28 -2.59
N GLU A 86 -16.46 -7.31 -3.65
CA GLU A 86 -17.76 -6.64 -3.73
C GLU A 86 -18.80 -7.34 -2.87
N GLY A 87 -19.73 -6.54 -2.32
CA GLY A 87 -20.81 -7.03 -1.45
C GLY A 87 -20.36 -7.37 -0.03
N ILE A 88 -21.13 -6.90 0.93
CA ILE A 88 -20.89 -7.01 2.36
C ILE A 88 -21.75 -8.12 2.94
N ASP A 89 -21.19 -8.96 3.81
CA ASP A 89 -21.93 -10.04 4.49
C ASP A 89 -22.41 -9.59 5.88
N ILE A 90 -21.64 -8.73 6.56
CA ILE A 90 -21.97 -8.15 7.87
C ILE A 90 -21.75 -6.64 7.84
N ALA A 91 -22.75 -5.85 8.18
CA ALA A 91 -22.63 -4.40 8.36
C ALA A 91 -22.81 -4.02 9.83
N VAL A 92 -21.90 -3.21 10.36
CA VAL A 92 -21.94 -2.64 11.73
C VAL A 92 -22.23 -1.14 11.60
N ALA A 93 -23.50 -0.77 11.58
CA ALA A 93 -23.98 0.59 11.29
C ALA A 93 -24.11 1.43 12.57
N MET A 94 -23.01 2.01 13.03
CA MET A 94 -22.96 2.85 14.23
C MET A 94 -23.14 4.34 13.94
N ASN A 95 -23.02 4.77 12.67
CA ASN A 95 -23.19 6.16 12.28
C ASN A 95 -24.67 6.51 12.05
N PRO A 96 -25.25 7.50 12.77
CA PRO A 96 -26.63 7.90 12.58
C PRO A 96 -26.89 8.65 11.26
N GLN A 97 -25.86 9.15 10.59
CA GLN A 97 -26.01 9.96 9.37
C GLN A 97 -25.99 9.12 8.09
N SER A 98 -25.21 8.03 8.05
CA SER A 98 -24.96 7.22 6.86
C SER A 98 -25.74 5.89 6.83
N TYR A 99 -26.59 5.62 7.83
CA TYR A 99 -27.18 4.29 8.03
C TYR A 99 -27.91 3.69 6.81
N ARG A 100 -28.50 4.51 5.94
CA ARG A 100 -29.12 4.02 4.71
C ARG A 100 -28.08 3.60 3.68
N GLN A 101 -27.00 4.36 3.55
CA GLN A 101 -25.88 4.02 2.68
C GLN A 101 -25.13 2.79 3.20
N ASP A 102 -25.04 2.65 4.53
CA ASP A 102 -24.29 1.56 5.16
C ASP A 102 -24.86 0.18 4.86
N VAL A 103 -26.16 0.10 4.54
CA VAL A 103 -26.86 -1.16 4.18
C VAL A 103 -27.04 -1.35 2.68
N ALA A 104 -26.67 -0.37 1.85
CA ALA A 104 -26.85 -0.45 0.39
C ALA A 104 -26.07 -1.63 -0.20
N ASP A 105 -24.80 -1.81 0.24
CA ASP A 105 -23.90 -2.86 -0.24
C ASP A 105 -24.09 -4.21 0.47
N LEU A 106 -24.99 -4.28 1.49
CA LEU A 106 -25.23 -5.51 2.23
C LEU A 106 -25.97 -6.52 1.36
N LYS A 107 -25.43 -7.72 1.22
CA LYS A 107 -26.02 -8.80 0.43
C LYS A 107 -27.36 -9.24 1.01
N GLN A 108 -28.23 -9.77 0.15
CA GLN A 108 -29.45 -10.45 0.59
C GLN A 108 -29.11 -11.59 1.57
N GLY A 109 -29.83 -11.67 2.68
CA GLY A 109 -29.54 -12.61 3.77
C GLY A 109 -28.35 -12.24 4.67
N GLY A 110 -27.70 -11.09 4.40
CA GLY A 110 -26.62 -10.55 5.23
C GLY A 110 -27.09 -10.06 6.60
N TYR A 111 -26.14 -9.76 7.47
CA TYR A 111 -26.41 -9.39 8.87
C TYR A 111 -26.13 -7.90 9.09
N LEU A 112 -27.10 -7.20 9.67
CA LEU A 112 -26.99 -5.81 10.09
C LEU A 112 -26.95 -5.69 11.60
N ILE A 113 -25.87 -5.13 12.14
CA ILE A 113 -25.73 -4.80 13.57
C ILE A 113 -25.83 -3.28 13.74
N TYR A 114 -26.71 -2.82 14.62
CA TYR A 114 -26.82 -1.38 14.91
C TYR A 114 -27.18 -1.08 16.38
N ASP A 115 -26.93 0.15 16.80
CA ASP A 115 -27.26 0.63 18.15
C ASP A 115 -28.75 1.00 18.23
N SER A 116 -29.56 0.10 18.78
CA SER A 116 -31.02 0.25 18.92
C SER A 116 -31.44 1.22 20.04
N SER A 117 -30.50 1.92 20.66
CA SER A 117 -30.86 3.05 21.54
C SER A 117 -31.63 4.13 20.78
N TRP A 118 -31.53 4.16 19.46
CA TRP A 118 -32.33 4.97 18.54
C TRP A 118 -32.91 4.08 17.46
N LYS A 119 -34.26 4.03 17.36
CA LYS A 119 -34.94 3.27 16.30
C LYS A 119 -34.60 3.84 14.93
N ARG A 120 -34.36 2.97 13.97
CA ARG A 120 -34.09 3.30 12.56
C ARG A 120 -34.89 2.41 11.65
N ASP A 121 -35.30 2.96 10.51
CA ASP A 121 -35.87 2.20 9.39
C ASP A 121 -34.82 2.11 8.29
N PHE A 122 -34.39 0.91 7.99
CA PHE A 122 -33.39 0.63 6.96
C PHE A 122 -33.99 0.41 5.58
N GLY A 123 -35.35 0.28 5.47
CA GLY A 123 -36.04 0.08 4.20
C GLY A 123 -35.71 -1.24 3.48
N ARG A 124 -35.23 -2.25 4.25
CA ARG A 124 -34.83 -3.57 3.77
C ARG A 124 -35.48 -4.67 4.61
N ASP A 125 -36.15 -5.61 3.95
CA ASP A 125 -36.79 -6.77 4.56
C ASP A 125 -36.12 -8.11 4.19
N ASP A 126 -35.05 -8.03 3.41
CA ASP A 126 -34.25 -9.16 2.91
C ASP A 126 -32.94 -9.38 3.70
N ILE A 127 -32.76 -8.74 4.84
CA ILE A 127 -31.55 -8.80 5.68
C ILE A 127 -31.89 -9.21 7.12
N ASN A 128 -30.92 -9.78 7.82
CA ASN A 128 -31.05 -10.19 9.21
C ASN A 128 -30.57 -9.06 10.15
N ILE A 129 -31.48 -8.49 10.96
CA ILE A 129 -31.17 -7.35 11.82
C ILE A 129 -30.88 -7.83 13.25
N LEU A 130 -29.71 -7.50 13.78
CA LEU A 130 -29.26 -7.77 15.14
C LEU A 130 -29.19 -6.45 15.94
N GLU A 131 -30.18 -6.21 16.79
CA GLU A 131 -30.33 -4.96 17.55
C GLU A 131 -29.62 -5.01 18.89
N ILE A 132 -28.69 -4.10 19.17
CA ILE A 132 -28.06 -3.97 20.46
C ILE A 132 -28.15 -2.53 21.01
N PRO A 133 -28.67 -2.28 22.22
CA PRO A 133 -28.78 -0.95 22.79
C PRO A 133 -27.45 -0.49 23.43
N LEU A 134 -26.36 -0.48 22.64
CA LEU A 134 -24.99 -0.24 23.13
C LEU A 134 -24.85 1.06 23.91
N THR A 135 -25.44 2.14 23.43
CA THR A 135 -25.39 3.43 24.14
C THR A 135 -26.04 3.35 25.53
N LYS A 136 -27.20 2.68 25.63
CA LYS A 136 -27.88 2.50 26.93
C LYS A 136 -27.04 1.65 27.88
N LEU A 137 -26.49 0.54 27.39
CA LEU A 137 -25.63 -0.35 28.18
C LEU A 137 -24.38 0.39 28.69
N CYS A 138 -23.72 1.18 27.84
CA CYS A 138 -22.56 1.97 28.24
C CYS A 138 -22.91 3.08 29.27
N VAL A 139 -24.10 3.68 29.19
CA VAL A 139 -24.57 4.68 30.16
C VAL A 139 -24.77 4.04 31.53
N GLN A 140 -25.26 2.83 31.62
CA GLN A 140 -25.46 2.10 32.88
C GLN A 140 -24.14 1.72 33.56
N GLU A 141 -23.12 1.37 32.80
CA GLU A 141 -21.87 0.79 33.31
C GLU A 141 -20.74 1.80 33.52
N PHE A 142 -20.77 2.95 32.82
CA PHE A 142 -19.69 3.94 32.84
C PHE A 142 -20.22 5.35 33.16
N SER A 143 -19.62 5.99 34.16
CA SER A 143 -20.01 7.33 34.58
C SER A 143 -19.51 8.45 33.65
N ASN A 144 -18.32 8.30 33.06
CA ASN A 144 -17.67 9.34 32.26
C ASN A 144 -18.21 9.36 30.81
N PRO A 145 -18.85 10.46 30.34
CA PRO A 145 -19.43 10.56 29.01
C PRO A 145 -18.42 10.39 27.86
N LYS A 146 -17.18 10.90 28.00
CA LYS A 146 -16.15 10.76 26.97
C LYS A 146 -15.71 9.31 26.80
N GLN A 147 -15.60 8.58 27.89
CA GLN A 147 -15.24 7.16 27.87
C GLN A 147 -16.36 6.29 27.27
N ARG A 148 -17.63 6.63 27.48
CA ARG A 148 -18.77 5.88 26.91
C ARG A 148 -18.70 5.77 25.39
N LEU A 149 -18.25 6.81 24.70
CA LEU A 149 -18.12 6.79 23.24
C LEU A 149 -17.04 5.80 22.78
N LEU A 150 -15.90 5.77 23.47
CA LEU A 150 -14.81 4.84 23.18
C LEU A 150 -15.20 3.40 23.53
N PHE A 151 -15.80 3.18 24.69
CA PHE A 151 -16.20 1.85 25.16
C PHE A 151 -17.32 1.23 24.35
N LYS A 152 -18.20 2.06 23.74
CA LYS A 152 -19.19 1.56 22.78
C LYS A 152 -18.53 0.82 21.60
N ASN A 153 -17.37 1.29 21.14
CA ASN A 153 -16.65 0.64 20.06
C ASN A 153 -16.11 -0.75 20.45
N LEU A 154 -15.64 -0.92 21.69
CA LEU A 154 -15.27 -2.25 22.18
C LEU A 154 -16.48 -3.14 22.44
N GLY A 155 -17.62 -2.55 22.79
CA GLY A 155 -18.87 -3.28 22.94
C GLY A 155 -19.30 -4.01 21.68
N TYR A 156 -19.25 -3.37 20.48
CA TYR A 156 -19.59 -4.09 19.25
C TYR A 156 -18.51 -5.08 18.84
N VAL A 157 -17.22 -4.90 19.19
CA VAL A 157 -16.19 -5.91 18.98
C VAL A 157 -16.47 -7.14 19.83
N GLY A 158 -16.84 -6.97 21.10
CA GLY A 158 -17.24 -8.08 21.96
C GLY A 158 -18.48 -8.82 21.44
N LEU A 159 -19.48 -8.09 20.94
CA LEU A 159 -20.66 -8.69 20.30
C LEU A 159 -20.24 -9.54 19.07
N LEU A 160 -19.42 -8.99 18.18
CA LEU A 160 -18.92 -9.72 17.01
C LEU A 160 -18.14 -10.97 17.41
N ALA A 161 -17.26 -10.86 18.40
CA ALA A 161 -16.51 -12.02 18.90
C ALA A 161 -17.44 -13.17 19.34
N SER A 162 -18.55 -12.84 20.00
CA SER A 162 -19.54 -13.82 20.44
C SER A 162 -20.34 -14.42 19.29
N ILE A 163 -20.93 -13.62 18.39
CA ILE A 163 -21.78 -14.15 17.30
C ILE A 163 -20.99 -14.94 16.25
N LEU A 164 -19.70 -14.61 16.09
CA LEU A 164 -18.78 -15.31 15.19
C LEU A 164 -18.05 -16.50 15.86
N GLU A 165 -18.38 -16.79 17.12
CA GLU A 165 -17.78 -17.87 17.94
C GLU A 165 -16.27 -17.76 18.13
N MET A 166 -15.77 -16.54 18.25
CA MET A 166 -14.34 -16.27 18.47
C MET A 166 -13.97 -16.35 19.95
N ASP A 167 -12.74 -16.76 20.22
CA ASP A 167 -12.19 -16.82 21.56
C ASP A 167 -12.03 -15.41 22.18
N LYS A 168 -12.73 -15.16 23.28
CA LYS A 168 -12.70 -13.88 23.99
C LYS A 168 -11.31 -13.54 24.55
N GLU A 169 -10.54 -14.56 24.93
CA GLU A 169 -9.20 -14.38 25.51
C GLU A 169 -8.21 -13.76 24.53
N ILE A 170 -8.40 -13.98 23.22
CA ILE A 170 -7.61 -13.31 22.17
C ILE A 170 -7.78 -11.79 22.27
N TYR A 171 -9.00 -11.30 22.47
CA TYR A 171 -9.28 -9.86 22.58
C TYR A 171 -8.81 -9.27 23.90
N ILE A 172 -8.89 -10.03 24.99
CA ILE A 172 -8.35 -9.60 26.30
C ILE A 172 -6.83 -9.42 26.19
N SER A 173 -6.12 -10.38 25.62
CA SER A 173 -4.68 -10.28 25.35
C SER A 173 -4.32 -9.07 24.46
N LEU A 174 -5.11 -8.79 23.42
CA LEU A 174 -4.91 -7.61 22.57
C LEU A 174 -5.09 -6.29 23.34
N ILE A 175 -6.05 -6.21 24.26
CA ILE A 175 -6.27 -5.06 25.14
C ILE A 175 -5.06 -4.88 26.08
N GLU A 176 -4.59 -5.96 26.70
CA GLU A 176 -3.43 -5.92 27.60
C GLU A 176 -2.17 -5.44 26.88
N GLU A 177 -1.92 -5.91 25.67
CA GLU A 177 -0.79 -5.48 24.85
C GLU A 177 -0.90 -4.00 24.44
N GLN A 178 -2.09 -3.57 24.01
CA GLN A 178 -2.33 -2.19 23.57
C GLN A 178 -2.15 -1.18 24.72
N PHE A 179 -2.49 -1.56 25.93
CA PHE A 179 -2.42 -0.69 27.12
C PHE A 179 -1.26 -1.05 28.05
N LYS A 180 -0.27 -1.80 27.59
CA LYS A 180 0.96 -2.08 28.33
C LYS A 180 1.63 -0.77 28.78
N GLY A 181 1.92 -0.65 30.09
CA GLY A 181 2.39 0.59 30.73
C GLY A 181 1.29 1.61 31.07
N LYS A 182 0.02 1.26 30.84
CA LYS A 182 -1.18 2.06 31.19
C LYS A 182 -2.26 1.18 31.80
N GLU A 183 -1.89 0.35 32.76
CA GLU A 183 -2.68 -0.76 33.32
C GLU A 183 -4.08 -0.34 33.79
N LYS A 184 -4.22 0.92 34.27
CA LYS A 184 -5.52 1.48 34.66
C LYS A 184 -6.57 1.52 33.55
N LEU A 185 -6.14 1.39 32.28
CA LEU A 185 -7.04 1.37 31.14
C LEU A 185 -7.47 -0.05 30.76
N ILE A 186 -6.79 -1.10 31.22
CA ILE A 186 -7.07 -2.50 30.83
C ILE A 186 -8.45 -2.93 31.32
N GLU A 187 -8.70 -2.86 32.63
CA GLU A 187 -9.96 -3.32 33.24
C GLU A 187 -11.22 -2.68 32.62
N PRO A 188 -11.30 -1.32 32.43
CA PRO A 188 -12.47 -0.71 31.80
C PRO A 188 -12.70 -1.13 30.36
N ASN A 189 -11.62 -1.41 29.59
CA ASN A 189 -11.72 -1.85 28.20
C ASN A 189 -12.17 -3.32 28.12
N VAL A 190 -11.64 -4.20 28.97
CA VAL A 190 -12.11 -5.60 29.11
C VAL A 190 -13.56 -5.65 29.53
N LYS A 191 -13.98 -4.78 30.47
CA LYS A 191 -15.39 -4.66 30.87
C LYS A 191 -16.27 -4.26 29.69
N ALA A 192 -15.85 -3.28 28.88
CA ALA A 192 -16.59 -2.81 27.71
C ALA A 192 -16.75 -3.91 26.65
N LEU A 193 -15.69 -4.67 26.35
CA LEU A 193 -15.73 -5.87 25.51
C LEU A 193 -16.76 -6.87 26.05
N GLY A 194 -16.71 -7.14 27.37
CA GLY A 194 -17.58 -8.09 28.06
C GLY A 194 -19.06 -7.77 27.98
N ILE A 195 -19.44 -6.47 27.94
CA ILE A 195 -20.84 -6.03 27.80
C ILE A 195 -21.44 -6.52 26.49
N GLY A 196 -20.74 -6.27 25.36
CA GLY A 196 -21.23 -6.72 24.05
C GLY A 196 -21.23 -8.23 23.90
N TYR A 197 -20.18 -8.90 24.39
CA TYR A 197 -20.03 -10.35 24.35
C TYR A 197 -21.20 -11.04 25.08
N LYS A 198 -21.46 -10.64 26.33
CA LYS A 198 -22.55 -11.18 27.14
C LYS A 198 -23.92 -10.92 26.52
N TYR A 199 -24.15 -9.70 26.02
CA TYR A 199 -25.41 -9.37 25.36
C TYR A 199 -25.70 -10.29 24.17
N ALA A 200 -24.68 -10.58 23.37
CA ALA A 200 -24.81 -11.48 22.23
C ALA A 200 -25.08 -12.94 22.65
N GLU A 201 -24.40 -13.44 23.68
CA GLU A 201 -24.70 -14.79 24.24
C GLU A 201 -26.13 -14.94 24.70
N GLU A 202 -26.69 -13.88 25.31
CA GLU A 202 -28.07 -13.91 25.86
C GLU A 202 -29.15 -13.71 24.81
N ASN A 203 -28.88 -12.97 23.72
CA ASN A 203 -29.91 -12.51 22.78
C ASN A 203 -29.72 -13.01 21.35
N PHE A 204 -28.50 -13.37 20.92
CA PHE A 204 -28.17 -13.68 19.53
C PHE A 204 -27.61 -15.08 19.30
N LYS A 205 -27.72 -15.95 20.30
CA LYS A 205 -27.25 -17.32 20.16
C LYS A 205 -27.92 -17.97 18.93
N ASP A 206 -27.10 -18.58 18.05
CA ASP A 206 -27.52 -19.30 16.85
C ASP A 206 -28.27 -18.43 15.80
N LEU A 207 -28.19 -17.10 15.89
CA LEU A 207 -28.83 -16.22 14.92
C LEU A 207 -27.93 -15.88 13.72
N CYS A 208 -26.62 -15.98 13.86
CA CYS A 208 -25.64 -15.72 12.79
C CYS A 208 -25.00 -17.05 12.34
N ASP A 209 -25.06 -17.33 11.03
CA ASP A 209 -24.51 -18.56 10.46
C ASP A 209 -23.10 -18.36 9.85
N ILE A 210 -22.54 -17.15 9.97
CA ILE A 210 -21.14 -16.85 9.66
C ILE A 210 -20.31 -17.13 10.90
N LYS A 211 -19.22 -17.91 10.77
CA LYS A 211 -18.38 -18.35 11.88
C LYS A 211 -16.90 -18.17 11.57
N VAL A 212 -16.13 -17.93 12.63
CA VAL A 212 -14.67 -17.92 12.61
C VAL A 212 -14.16 -19.15 13.34
N LYS A 213 -13.60 -20.09 12.61
CA LYS A 213 -12.95 -21.29 13.18
C LYS A 213 -11.45 -21.11 13.17
N LYS A 214 -10.80 -21.48 14.27
CA LYS A 214 -9.35 -21.42 14.40
C LYS A 214 -8.66 -22.16 13.25
N SER A 215 -7.64 -21.53 12.68
CA SER A 215 -6.80 -22.05 11.59
C SER A 215 -5.32 -21.82 11.90
N ASP A 216 -4.43 -22.19 10.99
CA ASP A 216 -2.97 -22.02 11.09
C ASP A 216 -2.40 -21.17 9.92
N LYS A 217 -3.26 -20.59 9.09
CA LYS A 217 -2.86 -19.90 7.84
C LYS A 217 -2.08 -18.60 8.06
N THR A 218 -2.03 -18.10 9.29
CA THR A 218 -1.23 -16.90 9.63
C THR A 218 0.03 -17.25 10.44
N GLU A 219 0.37 -18.54 10.58
CA GLU A 219 1.60 -18.93 11.27
C GLU A 219 2.82 -18.37 10.52
N GLY A 220 3.72 -17.71 11.27
CA GLY A 220 4.90 -17.04 10.71
C GLY A 220 4.62 -15.75 9.95
N LEU A 221 3.36 -15.29 9.86
CA LEU A 221 3.01 -14.00 9.27
C LEU A 221 2.92 -12.90 10.33
N ILE A 222 3.04 -11.66 9.85
CA ILE A 222 2.79 -10.43 10.62
C ILE A 222 1.69 -9.62 9.95
N LEU A 223 1.05 -8.73 10.71
CA LEU A 223 0.07 -7.78 10.19
C LEU A 223 0.69 -6.37 10.28
N THR A 224 0.95 -5.76 9.12
CA THR A 224 1.63 -4.46 9.02
C THR A 224 1.23 -3.73 7.74
N SER A 225 1.43 -2.41 7.71
CA SER A 225 1.22 -1.60 6.51
C SER A 225 2.50 -1.47 5.67
N GLY A 226 2.35 -1.18 4.39
CA GLY A 226 3.48 -0.93 3.49
C GLY A 226 4.33 0.27 3.94
N ASN A 227 3.72 1.33 4.48
CA ASN A 227 4.44 2.49 4.98
C ASN A 227 5.27 2.17 6.25
N ASP A 228 4.72 1.36 7.18
CA ASP A 228 5.48 0.95 8.37
C ASP A 228 6.66 0.04 7.98
N ALA A 229 6.43 -0.87 7.04
CA ALA A 229 7.47 -1.74 6.48
C ALA A 229 8.57 -0.96 5.74
N ALA A 230 8.19 -0.01 4.88
CA ALA A 230 9.16 0.83 4.16
C ALA A 230 9.97 1.73 5.10
N GLY A 231 9.33 2.31 6.13
CA GLY A 231 10.03 3.10 7.16
C GLY A 231 11.08 2.29 7.92
N LEU A 232 10.75 1.05 8.29
CA LEU A 232 11.72 0.11 8.88
C LEU A 232 12.80 -0.30 7.88
N GLY A 233 12.42 -0.54 6.62
CA GLY A 233 13.35 -0.86 5.52
C GLY A 233 14.36 0.26 5.28
N CYS A 234 13.94 1.54 5.38
CA CYS A 234 14.86 2.69 5.32
C CYS A 234 15.91 2.65 6.44
N VAL A 235 15.50 2.36 7.69
CA VAL A 235 16.45 2.21 8.81
C VAL A 235 17.41 1.05 8.55
N TYR A 236 16.90 -0.11 8.15
CA TYR A 236 17.70 -1.29 7.85
C TYR A 236 18.61 -1.07 6.64
N GLY A 237 18.17 -0.36 5.61
CA GLY A 237 18.92 0.06 4.43
C GLY A 237 19.98 1.13 4.72
N GLY A 238 20.18 1.53 5.98
CA GLY A 238 21.23 2.45 6.37
C GLY A 238 20.90 3.93 6.24
N ALA A 239 19.62 4.31 6.02
CA ALA A 239 19.24 5.70 6.00
C ALA A 239 19.48 6.37 7.36
N THR A 240 20.04 7.58 7.30
CA THR A 240 20.31 8.42 8.48
C THR A 240 19.62 9.76 8.40
N VAL A 241 19.07 10.13 7.26
CA VAL A 241 18.36 11.41 7.07
C VAL A 241 17.03 11.16 6.37
N CYS A 242 15.95 11.64 6.96
CA CYS A 242 14.64 11.81 6.33
C CYS A 242 14.31 13.30 6.33
N ALA A 243 14.25 13.91 5.15
CA ALA A 243 13.74 15.26 4.97
C ALA A 243 12.39 15.16 4.26
N TRP A 244 11.32 15.67 4.85
CA TRP A 244 9.96 15.40 4.38
C TRP A 244 9.00 16.58 4.60
N TYR A 245 7.87 16.54 3.92
CA TYR A 245 6.76 17.46 4.13
C TYR A 245 5.45 16.68 4.28
N PRO A 246 4.56 17.04 5.24
CA PRO A 246 3.36 16.26 5.54
C PRO A 246 2.38 16.21 4.36
N ILE A 247 2.10 15.02 3.86
CA ILE A 247 1.08 14.78 2.84
C ILE A 247 0.51 13.35 2.98
N THR A 248 -0.82 13.22 2.96
CA THR A 248 -1.48 11.92 2.87
C THR A 248 -1.25 11.33 1.47
N PRO A 249 -0.87 10.03 1.34
CA PRO A 249 -0.75 9.01 2.39
C PRO A 249 0.69 8.77 2.92
N SER A 250 1.69 9.55 2.53
CA SER A 250 3.11 9.25 2.79
C SER A 250 3.59 9.61 4.20
N THR A 251 2.88 10.46 4.94
CA THR A 251 3.27 10.94 6.28
C THR A 251 3.62 9.79 7.23
N SER A 252 2.82 8.72 7.26
CA SER A 252 3.07 7.58 8.15
C SER A 252 4.35 6.78 7.80
N LEU A 253 4.85 6.85 6.57
CA LEU A 253 6.16 6.27 6.22
C LEU A 253 7.29 7.04 6.89
N ALA A 254 7.27 8.38 6.81
CA ALA A 254 8.25 9.22 7.47
C ALA A 254 8.21 9.06 8.99
N GLU A 255 7.01 9.07 9.59
CA GLU A 255 6.81 8.83 11.03
C GLU A 255 7.29 7.44 11.48
N SER A 256 7.12 6.42 10.63
CA SER A 256 7.64 5.07 10.90
C SER A 256 9.17 5.03 10.89
N PHE A 257 9.82 5.75 9.97
CA PHE A 257 11.28 5.91 10.02
C PHE A 257 11.74 6.56 11.32
N GLU A 258 11.10 7.64 11.79
CA GLU A 258 11.41 8.28 13.07
C GLU A 258 11.27 7.29 14.22
N LYS A 259 10.10 6.65 14.35
CA LYS A 259 9.79 5.63 15.37
C LYS A 259 10.85 4.52 15.47
N TYR A 260 11.31 4.01 14.32
CA TYR A 260 12.32 2.95 14.30
C TYR A 260 13.75 3.51 14.50
N SER A 261 14.03 4.74 14.07
CA SER A 261 15.31 5.40 14.32
C SER A 261 15.51 5.71 15.80
N GLU A 262 14.48 6.14 16.51
CA GLU A 262 14.49 6.29 17.98
C GLU A 262 14.88 4.97 18.70
N LYS A 263 14.50 3.84 18.13
CA LYS A 263 14.80 2.52 18.70
C LYS A 263 16.19 1.99 18.33
N PHE A 264 16.64 2.22 17.09
CA PHE A 264 17.83 1.55 16.53
C PHE A 264 19.00 2.52 16.22
N ARG A 265 18.78 3.83 16.23
CA ARG A 265 19.74 4.86 15.80
C ARG A 265 20.07 5.88 16.88
N VAL A 266 19.94 5.50 18.15
CA VAL A 266 20.37 6.31 19.29
C VAL A 266 21.63 5.71 19.88
N GLU A 267 22.63 6.56 20.18
CA GLU A 267 23.91 6.11 20.73
C GLU A 267 23.74 5.70 22.19
N ILE A 268 24.05 4.45 22.48
CA ILE A 268 23.92 3.88 23.82
C ILE A 268 24.82 4.66 24.81
N GLY A 269 24.23 5.17 25.88
CA GLY A 269 24.91 5.85 26.98
C GLY A 269 25.15 7.36 26.77
N THR A 270 24.83 7.92 25.61
CA THR A 270 24.94 9.36 25.35
C THR A 270 23.62 10.02 24.96
N ASP A 271 22.60 9.22 24.67
CA ASP A 271 21.28 9.64 24.16
C ASP A 271 21.36 10.55 22.90
N LYS A 272 22.47 10.47 22.15
CA LYS A 272 22.64 11.22 20.91
C LYS A 272 22.00 10.49 19.75
N ASN A 273 21.16 11.20 19.01
CA ASN A 273 20.59 10.70 17.77
C ASN A 273 21.67 10.55 16.70
N LYS A 274 21.74 9.38 16.06
CA LYS A 274 22.54 9.11 14.87
C LYS A 274 21.68 9.16 13.60
N TYR A 275 20.66 10.01 13.63
CA TYR A 275 19.76 10.27 12.52
C TYR A 275 19.25 11.70 12.58
N ALA A 276 18.77 12.20 11.45
CA ALA A 276 18.07 13.47 11.34
C ALA A 276 16.68 13.23 10.73
N PHE A 277 15.66 13.73 11.40
CA PHE A 277 14.29 13.72 10.94
C PHE A 277 13.80 15.16 10.85
N ILE A 278 13.64 15.67 9.62
CA ILE A 278 13.48 17.10 9.38
C ILE A 278 12.21 17.34 8.57
N GLN A 279 11.24 18.01 9.18
CA GLN A 279 10.12 18.56 8.43
C GLN A 279 10.58 19.82 7.70
N ALA A 280 10.57 19.78 6.37
CA ALA A 280 10.91 20.90 5.51
C ALA A 280 9.75 21.91 5.42
N GLU A 281 10.00 23.07 4.81
CA GLU A 281 8.98 24.09 4.59
C GLU A 281 7.98 23.69 3.47
N ASP A 282 8.50 22.95 2.48
CA ASP A 282 7.72 22.35 1.39
C ASP A 282 8.42 21.10 0.81
N GLU A 283 7.80 20.47 -0.18
CA GLU A 283 8.34 19.30 -0.85
C GLU A 283 9.63 19.60 -1.61
N LEU A 284 9.74 20.79 -2.23
CA LEU A 284 10.93 21.20 -2.96
C LEU A 284 12.14 21.28 -2.02
N ALA A 285 11.98 21.94 -0.87
CA ALA A 285 13.02 22.01 0.17
C ALA A 285 13.39 20.63 0.69
N ALA A 286 12.42 19.73 0.90
CA ALA A 286 12.66 18.35 1.34
C ALA A 286 13.57 17.59 0.36
N MET A 287 13.30 17.69 -0.95
CA MET A 287 14.14 17.05 -1.97
C MET A 287 15.54 17.67 -2.03
N GLY A 288 15.65 19.01 -1.94
CA GLY A 288 16.94 19.69 -1.89
C GLY A 288 17.79 19.27 -0.70
N MET A 289 17.20 19.14 0.50
CA MET A 289 17.89 18.63 1.70
C MET A 289 18.35 17.18 1.52
N THR A 290 17.51 16.34 0.91
CA THR A 290 17.83 14.93 0.59
C THR A 290 19.05 14.84 -0.33
N ILE A 291 19.09 15.62 -1.40
CA ILE A 291 20.22 15.68 -2.35
C ILE A 291 21.49 16.16 -1.63
N GLY A 292 21.41 17.25 -0.86
CA GLY A 292 22.56 17.79 -0.12
C GLY A 292 23.14 16.81 0.89
N ALA A 293 22.29 16.05 1.59
CA ALA A 293 22.73 15.02 2.53
C ALA A 293 23.43 13.85 1.80
N ASN A 294 22.85 13.36 0.70
CA ASN A 294 23.44 12.29 -0.11
C ASN A 294 24.75 12.71 -0.79
N TRP A 295 24.86 13.96 -1.23
CA TRP A 295 26.09 14.49 -1.80
C TRP A 295 27.26 14.42 -0.79
N ASN A 296 26.98 14.62 0.49
CA ASN A 296 27.95 14.48 1.59
C ASN A 296 28.17 13.04 2.07
N GLY A 297 27.55 12.04 1.46
CA GLY A 297 27.73 10.63 1.77
C GLY A 297 26.76 10.06 2.81
N ALA A 298 25.76 10.80 3.26
CA ALA A 298 24.64 10.21 4.01
C ALA A 298 23.77 9.33 3.09
N ARG A 299 23.00 8.42 3.67
CA ARG A 299 21.82 7.83 3.00
C ARG A 299 20.60 8.62 3.43
N ALA A 300 20.05 9.38 2.53
CA ALA A 300 18.93 10.28 2.77
C ALA A 300 17.79 10.00 1.80
N PHE A 301 16.55 10.23 2.26
CA PHE A 301 15.36 10.05 1.46
C PHE A 301 14.29 11.09 1.81
N THR A 302 13.29 11.18 0.93
CA THR A 302 12.04 11.89 1.19
C THR A 302 10.85 11.02 0.82
N ALA A 303 9.69 11.29 1.40
CA ALA A 303 8.43 10.61 1.11
C ALA A 303 7.34 11.64 0.81
N THR A 304 6.60 11.40 -0.28
CA THR A 304 5.54 12.30 -0.75
C THR A 304 4.44 11.53 -1.49
N SER A 305 3.58 12.25 -2.19
CA SER A 305 2.56 11.74 -3.10
C SER A 305 2.65 12.51 -4.44
N GLY A 306 1.85 12.14 -5.43
CA GLY A 306 1.89 12.72 -6.77
C GLY A 306 2.03 14.25 -6.84
N PRO A 307 1.27 15.06 -6.07
CA PRO A 307 1.45 16.51 -6.06
C PRO A 307 2.87 16.94 -5.67
N GLY A 308 3.48 16.28 -4.70
CA GLY A 308 4.86 16.58 -4.29
C GLY A 308 5.90 16.14 -5.31
N VAL A 309 5.70 15.03 -6.02
CA VAL A 309 6.57 14.63 -7.14
C VAL A 309 6.59 15.73 -8.21
N SER A 310 5.43 16.31 -8.52
CA SER A 310 5.33 17.44 -9.45
C SER A 310 6.14 18.65 -8.96
N LEU A 311 6.07 19.00 -7.68
CA LEU A 311 6.82 20.11 -7.09
C LEU A 311 8.34 19.82 -7.03
N MET A 312 8.73 18.59 -6.82
CA MET A 312 10.13 18.15 -6.72
C MET A 312 10.84 18.02 -8.09
N SER A 313 10.11 18.13 -9.21
CA SER A 313 10.61 17.82 -10.56
C SER A 313 11.95 18.49 -10.89
N GLU A 314 12.14 19.76 -10.53
CA GLU A 314 13.41 20.47 -10.79
C GLU A 314 14.58 19.83 -10.04
N PHE A 315 14.42 19.52 -8.76
CA PHE A 315 15.48 18.88 -7.98
C PHE A 315 15.72 17.42 -8.37
N ILE A 316 14.68 16.70 -8.81
CA ILE A 316 14.84 15.34 -9.36
C ILE A 316 15.72 15.41 -10.62
N GLY A 317 15.49 16.39 -11.51
CA GLY A 317 16.32 16.63 -12.68
C GLY A 317 17.76 17.03 -12.33
N LEU A 318 17.94 17.87 -11.31
CA LEU A 318 19.27 18.20 -10.80
C LEU A 318 20.01 16.94 -10.31
N ALA A 319 19.37 16.11 -9.50
CA ALA A 319 19.97 14.88 -9.00
C ALA A 319 20.34 13.91 -10.13
N TYR A 320 19.48 13.79 -11.15
CA TYR A 320 19.74 12.97 -12.34
C TYR A 320 20.97 13.46 -13.12
N PHE A 321 21.00 14.74 -13.43
CA PHE A 321 22.02 15.33 -14.30
C PHE A 321 23.37 15.50 -13.59
N ALA A 322 23.36 15.89 -12.31
CA ALA A 322 24.56 16.02 -11.47
C ALA A 322 25.03 14.68 -10.89
N GLU A 323 24.27 13.61 -11.14
CA GLU A 323 24.55 12.24 -10.69
C GLU A 323 24.74 12.14 -9.17
N VAL A 324 23.78 12.67 -8.44
CA VAL A 324 23.71 12.56 -6.98
C VAL A 324 22.63 11.53 -6.61
N PRO A 325 22.97 10.52 -5.80
CA PRO A 325 21.97 9.58 -5.29
C PRO A 325 20.80 10.30 -4.62
N ALA A 326 19.58 9.82 -4.84
CA ALA A 326 18.42 10.31 -4.10
C ALA A 326 17.34 9.20 -4.07
N VAL A 327 16.70 9.01 -2.93
CA VAL A 327 15.58 8.07 -2.79
C VAL A 327 14.31 8.84 -2.51
N LEU A 328 13.29 8.58 -3.31
CA LEU A 328 11.97 9.20 -3.21
C LEU A 328 10.90 8.12 -3.09
N PHE A 329 10.12 8.13 -2.02
CA PHE A 329 8.90 7.32 -1.93
C PHE A 329 7.71 8.13 -2.41
N ASN A 330 7.06 7.67 -3.49
CA ASN A 330 5.79 8.20 -3.96
C ASN A 330 4.67 7.26 -3.54
N VAL A 331 3.94 7.62 -2.49
CA VAL A 331 2.75 6.89 -2.07
C VAL A 331 1.57 7.51 -2.80
N GLN A 332 1.17 6.88 -3.91
CA GLN A 332 0.21 7.41 -4.88
C GLN A 332 -1.21 7.48 -4.29
N ARG A 333 -1.97 8.46 -4.76
CA ARG A 333 -3.39 8.66 -4.43
C ARG A 333 -4.17 9.14 -5.64
N GLY A 334 -5.51 9.18 -5.54
CA GLY A 334 -6.35 9.67 -6.63
C GLY A 334 -6.03 11.10 -7.04
N GLY A 335 -5.52 11.28 -8.27
CA GLY A 335 -5.26 12.57 -8.92
C GLY A 335 -6.34 12.89 -9.97
N PRO A 336 -6.15 13.95 -10.81
CA PRO A 336 -5.07 14.96 -10.78
C PRO A 336 -5.26 16.04 -9.70
N SER A 337 -4.23 16.89 -9.50
CA SER A 337 -4.17 17.93 -8.48
C SER A 337 -4.30 17.34 -7.07
N THR A 338 -5.00 17.99 -6.16
CA THR A 338 -5.32 17.43 -4.84
C THR A 338 -6.15 16.17 -4.95
N GLY A 339 -7.02 16.08 -5.96
CA GLY A 339 -7.81 14.92 -6.32
C GLY A 339 -8.62 14.33 -5.17
N MET A 340 -8.47 13.04 -4.96
CA MET A 340 -9.05 12.29 -3.83
C MET A 340 -7.95 11.83 -2.86
N PRO A 341 -7.56 12.67 -1.88
CA PRO A 341 -6.36 12.42 -1.05
C PRO A 341 -6.41 11.14 -0.23
N THR A 342 -7.60 10.57 -0.05
CA THR A 342 -7.86 9.38 0.76
C THR A 342 -8.41 8.21 -0.06
N ARG A 343 -8.09 8.20 -1.37
CA ARG A 343 -8.45 7.12 -2.28
C ARG A 343 -7.23 6.64 -3.03
N THR A 344 -7.17 5.32 -3.29
CA THR A 344 -6.03 4.71 -3.99
C THR A 344 -6.11 4.94 -5.49
N GLN A 345 -4.95 5.06 -6.12
CA GLN A 345 -4.78 5.08 -7.58
C GLN A 345 -3.31 4.81 -7.90
N GLN A 346 -3.01 4.32 -9.11
CA GLN A 346 -1.65 4.09 -9.62
C GLN A 346 -1.43 4.94 -10.86
N SER A 347 -1.54 6.27 -10.73
CA SER A 347 -1.58 7.22 -11.85
C SER A 347 -0.34 8.11 -12.00
N ASP A 348 0.74 7.79 -11.28
CA ASP A 348 1.98 8.57 -11.33
C ASP A 348 3.12 7.82 -12.03
N ILE A 349 2.82 6.80 -12.85
CA ILE A 349 3.83 5.96 -13.51
C ILE A 349 4.66 6.78 -14.50
N LEU A 350 4.01 7.41 -15.47
CA LEU A 350 4.72 8.20 -16.49
C LEU A 350 5.40 9.44 -15.90
N SER A 351 4.72 10.12 -14.96
CA SER A 351 5.28 11.29 -14.30
C SER A 351 6.50 10.95 -13.42
N SER A 352 6.58 9.73 -12.89
CA SER A 352 7.75 9.25 -12.14
C SER A 352 8.85 8.75 -13.08
N ALA A 353 8.50 7.98 -14.12
CA ALA A 353 9.47 7.45 -15.08
C ALA A 353 10.28 8.56 -15.77
N TYR A 354 9.62 9.69 -16.08
CA TYR A 354 10.20 10.81 -16.83
C TYR A 354 10.15 12.14 -16.05
N ALA A 355 10.22 12.08 -14.72
CA ALA A 355 10.17 13.27 -13.86
C ALA A 355 11.23 14.29 -14.26
N SER A 356 10.89 15.59 -14.18
CA SER A 356 11.67 16.73 -14.63
C SER A 356 11.41 17.11 -16.11
N HIS A 357 12.19 18.05 -16.60
CA HIS A 357 12.18 18.50 -18.00
C HIS A 357 13.42 17.95 -18.73
N GLY A 358 13.36 17.91 -20.05
CA GLY A 358 14.44 17.35 -20.88
C GLY A 358 14.40 15.83 -20.94
N ASP A 359 15.52 15.26 -21.31
CA ASP A 359 15.65 13.80 -21.55
C ASP A 359 16.06 13.09 -20.26
N THR A 360 15.10 12.76 -19.42
CA THR A 360 15.32 12.08 -18.14
C THR A 360 14.64 10.72 -18.10
N LYS A 361 15.25 9.74 -17.42
CA LYS A 361 14.66 8.46 -17.07
C LYS A 361 15.08 8.06 -15.65
N HIS A 362 14.13 7.67 -14.83
CA HIS A 362 14.38 7.32 -13.43
C HIS A 362 14.13 5.86 -13.15
N ILE A 363 14.97 5.26 -12.30
CA ILE A 363 14.73 3.91 -11.78
C ILE A 363 13.49 3.95 -10.89
N MET A 364 12.53 3.05 -11.16
CA MET A 364 11.35 2.86 -10.32
C MET A 364 11.32 1.46 -9.73
N LEU A 365 10.93 1.35 -8.47
CA LEU A 365 10.64 0.09 -7.79
C LEU A 365 9.16 0.09 -7.40
N ILE A 366 8.46 -1.01 -7.70
CA ILE A 366 7.00 -1.10 -7.56
C ILE A 366 6.65 -2.30 -6.67
N PRO A 367 6.68 -2.14 -5.34
CA PRO A 367 6.34 -3.21 -4.40
C PRO A 367 4.85 -3.55 -4.46
N SER A 368 4.50 -4.80 -4.15
CA SER A 368 3.11 -5.30 -4.12
C SER A 368 2.60 -5.63 -2.72
N ASP A 369 3.49 -5.83 -1.76
CA ASP A 369 3.18 -6.20 -0.39
C ASP A 369 4.13 -5.52 0.62
N PRO A 370 3.88 -5.59 1.94
CA PRO A 370 4.76 -4.99 2.94
C PRO A 370 6.17 -5.59 2.97
N LYS A 371 6.35 -6.88 2.61
CA LYS A 371 7.69 -7.49 2.54
C LYS A 371 8.50 -6.82 1.44
N GLU A 372 7.92 -6.63 0.26
CA GLU A 372 8.58 -5.89 -0.81
C GLU A 372 8.75 -4.40 -0.49
N CYS A 373 7.82 -3.77 0.26
CA CYS A 373 8.02 -2.41 0.73
C CYS A 373 9.27 -2.27 1.60
N PHE A 374 9.53 -3.25 2.48
CA PHE A 374 10.75 -3.31 3.28
C PHE A 374 11.97 -3.58 2.41
N ASP A 375 11.94 -4.60 1.56
CA ASP A 375 13.08 -5.01 0.73
C ASP A 375 13.47 -3.92 -0.28
N PHE A 376 12.46 -3.32 -0.95
CA PHE A 376 12.70 -2.28 -1.95
C PHE A 376 13.11 -0.94 -1.34
N ALA A 377 12.76 -0.68 -0.08
CA ALA A 377 13.34 0.45 0.63
C ALA A 377 14.87 0.29 0.78
N VAL A 378 15.32 -0.93 1.07
CA VAL A 378 16.76 -1.25 1.14
C VAL A 378 17.41 -1.15 -0.23
N GLU A 379 16.83 -1.80 -1.23
CA GLU A 379 17.34 -1.86 -2.61
C GLU A 379 17.41 -0.47 -3.24
N ALA A 380 16.45 0.42 -2.93
CA ALA A 380 16.43 1.78 -3.46
C ALA A 380 17.70 2.56 -3.10
N PHE A 381 18.21 2.42 -1.87
CA PHE A 381 19.46 3.07 -1.48
C PHE A 381 20.67 2.46 -2.18
N ASP A 382 20.72 1.13 -2.28
CA ASP A 382 21.82 0.44 -2.94
C ASP A 382 21.85 0.79 -4.44
N LEU A 383 20.70 0.81 -5.14
CA LEU A 383 20.61 1.21 -6.54
C LEU A 383 20.92 2.70 -6.76
N ALA A 384 20.39 3.58 -5.88
CA ALA A 384 20.66 5.01 -5.99
C ALA A 384 22.16 5.33 -5.89
N GLU A 385 22.87 4.65 -5.00
CA GLU A 385 24.30 4.83 -4.82
C GLU A 385 25.14 4.14 -5.89
N ARG A 386 24.74 2.92 -6.30
CA ARG A 386 25.41 2.17 -7.38
C ARG A 386 25.37 2.95 -8.69
N TYR A 387 24.21 3.46 -9.05
CA TYR A 387 23.99 4.19 -10.30
C TYR A 387 24.09 5.70 -10.17
N GLN A 388 24.28 6.24 -8.97
CA GLN A 388 24.39 7.68 -8.71
C GLN A 388 23.25 8.46 -9.40
N THR A 389 22.01 8.12 -9.04
CA THR A 389 20.79 8.62 -9.71
C THR A 389 19.61 8.61 -8.75
N PRO A 390 18.54 9.37 -9.04
CA PRO A 390 17.29 9.21 -8.32
C PRO A 390 16.69 7.80 -8.51
N VAL A 391 16.17 7.23 -7.43
CA VAL A 391 15.35 6.02 -7.41
C VAL A 391 14.01 6.34 -6.76
N ILE A 392 12.92 6.03 -7.45
CA ILE A 392 11.56 6.31 -7.00
C ILE A 392 10.87 4.99 -6.63
N VAL A 393 10.44 4.86 -5.38
CA VAL A 393 9.65 3.71 -4.92
C VAL A 393 8.17 4.08 -4.99
N LEU A 394 7.41 3.36 -5.80
CA LEU A 394 6.00 3.62 -6.08
C LEU A 394 5.10 2.71 -5.26
N LEU A 395 4.60 3.21 -4.14
CA LEU A 395 3.48 2.62 -3.41
C LEU A 395 2.18 3.29 -3.88
N ASP A 396 1.06 2.79 -3.38
CA ASP A 396 -0.21 3.49 -3.41
C ASP A 396 -0.85 3.52 -2.02
N LEU A 397 -1.94 4.25 -1.86
CA LEU A 397 -2.63 4.41 -0.58
C LEU A 397 -3.09 3.07 0.00
N ASP A 398 -3.57 2.15 -0.83
CA ASP A 398 -4.06 0.86 -0.36
C ASP A 398 -2.95 0.03 0.28
N LEU A 399 -1.80 -0.07 -0.38
CA LEU A 399 -0.63 -0.76 0.15
C LEU A 399 -0.01 0.01 1.32
N GLY A 400 0.10 1.34 1.20
CA GLY A 400 0.82 2.16 2.17
C GLY A 400 0.13 2.31 3.52
N MET A 401 -1.20 2.46 3.55
CA MET A 401 -1.93 2.85 4.78
C MET A 401 -2.78 1.75 5.40
N ASN A 402 -3.08 0.69 4.68
CA ASN A 402 -3.83 -0.44 5.23
C ASN A 402 -2.88 -1.52 5.76
N ASP A 403 -3.33 -2.29 6.75
CA ASP A 403 -2.57 -3.44 7.22
C ASP A 403 -2.79 -4.64 6.29
N TRP A 404 -1.73 -5.41 6.11
CA TRP A 404 -1.69 -6.59 5.25
C TRP A 404 -1.08 -7.76 6.00
N SER A 405 -1.56 -8.97 5.74
CA SER A 405 -0.86 -10.19 6.15
C SER A 405 0.42 -10.32 5.32
N SER A 406 1.56 -10.30 5.97
CA SER A 406 2.88 -10.28 5.33
C SER A 406 3.83 -11.30 5.95
N LYS A 407 4.80 -11.77 5.19
CA LYS A 407 5.94 -12.51 5.72
C LYS A 407 6.75 -11.63 6.67
N GLN A 408 7.43 -12.26 7.63
CA GLN A 408 8.35 -11.56 8.52
C GLN A 408 9.53 -10.97 7.73
N PHE A 409 10.08 -9.86 8.23
CA PHE A 409 11.24 -9.23 7.63
C PHE A 409 12.52 -9.90 8.12
N GLU A 410 13.44 -10.14 7.20
CA GLU A 410 14.75 -10.67 7.54
C GLU A 410 15.67 -9.53 8.01
N TRP A 411 16.36 -9.75 9.11
CA TRP A 411 17.30 -8.78 9.68
C TRP A 411 18.66 -9.41 9.88
N ASN A 412 19.66 -8.86 9.19
CA ASN A 412 21.07 -9.28 9.32
C ASN A 412 21.92 -8.09 9.77
N ASP A 413 22.44 -8.15 11.00
CA ASP A 413 23.28 -7.09 11.56
C ASP A 413 24.61 -6.90 10.82
N LEU A 414 25.03 -7.88 10.01
CA LEU A 414 26.25 -7.85 9.21
C LEU A 414 26.01 -7.40 7.77
N LYS A 415 24.83 -6.84 7.46
CA LYS A 415 24.54 -6.34 6.12
C LYS A 415 25.51 -5.25 5.72
N GLU A 416 26.21 -5.48 4.61
CA GLU A 416 27.01 -4.46 3.94
C GLU A 416 26.13 -3.62 3.00
N TYR A 417 26.40 -2.33 2.92
CA TYR A 417 25.70 -1.41 2.04
C TYR A 417 26.49 -1.21 0.76
N ASP A 418 25.83 -1.36 -0.38
CA ASP A 418 26.43 -1.03 -1.66
C ASP A 418 26.52 0.49 -1.84
N ARG A 419 27.74 1.01 -1.72
CA ARG A 419 28.01 2.44 -1.88
C ARG A 419 28.37 2.81 -3.34
N GLY A 420 28.34 1.84 -4.25
CA GLY A 420 28.76 2.02 -5.64
C GLY A 420 30.27 2.32 -5.78
N LYS A 421 30.63 2.95 -6.88
CA LYS A 421 32.02 3.25 -7.25
C LYS A 421 32.56 4.47 -6.49
N VAL A 422 32.98 4.29 -5.23
CA VAL A 422 33.51 5.36 -4.36
C VAL A 422 35.02 5.19 -4.20
N LEU A 423 35.81 6.20 -4.61
CA LEU A 423 37.26 6.24 -4.46
C LEU A 423 37.66 6.66 -3.07
N SER A 424 38.62 5.95 -2.49
CA SER A 424 39.32 6.32 -1.26
C SER A 424 40.46 7.35 -1.52
N ALA A 425 41.02 7.90 -0.47
CA ALA A 425 42.20 8.78 -0.59
C ALA A 425 43.35 8.07 -1.30
N LYS A 426 43.56 6.77 -1.00
CA LYS A 426 44.62 5.96 -1.62
C LYS A 426 44.39 5.77 -3.13
N ASP A 427 43.14 5.48 -3.53
CA ASP A 427 42.81 5.34 -4.95
C ASP A 427 43.07 6.66 -5.70
N LEU A 428 42.76 7.81 -5.07
CA LEU A 428 42.99 9.12 -5.64
C LEU A 428 44.49 9.43 -5.77
N ASP A 429 45.37 8.93 -4.87
CA ASP A 429 46.81 9.06 -5.00
C ASP A 429 47.35 8.36 -6.25
N GLU A 430 46.75 7.25 -6.63
CA GLU A 430 47.16 6.42 -7.78
C GLU A 430 46.67 6.98 -9.14
N ILE A 431 45.66 7.90 -9.13
CA ILE A 431 45.07 8.51 -10.34
C ILE A 431 45.79 9.82 -10.66
N GLU A 432 46.17 10.05 -11.93
CA GLU A 432 46.80 11.31 -12.35
C GLU A 432 45.82 12.49 -12.26
N GLU A 433 44.62 12.36 -12.88
CA GLU A 433 43.55 13.34 -12.82
C GLU A 433 42.21 12.65 -12.57
N PHE A 434 41.46 13.16 -11.60
CA PHE A 434 40.12 12.63 -11.26
C PHE A 434 39.05 13.21 -12.18
N GLY A 435 38.37 12.35 -12.94
CA GLY A 435 37.23 12.70 -13.79
C GLY A 435 35.91 12.26 -13.13
N ARG A 436 35.17 13.22 -12.56
CA ARG A 436 33.91 12.93 -11.85
C ARG A 436 32.87 12.24 -12.72
N TYR A 437 32.86 12.52 -14.00
CA TYR A 437 31.89 12.00 -14.95
C TYR A 437 32.52 11.11 -16.04
N LEU A 438 33.76 10.70 -15.83
CA LEU A 438 34.48 9.82 -16.73
C LEU A 438 33.99 8.37 -16.61
N ASP A 439 33.54 7.78 -17.72
CA ASP A 439 33.11 6.37 -17.79
C ASP A 439 34.34 5.47 -18.02
N VAL A 440 35.02 5.12 -16.94
CA VAL A 440 36.27 4.32 -17.00
C VAL A 440 35.99 2.89 -17.40
N ASP A 441 34.91 2.28 -16.86
CA ASP A 441 34.58 0.86 -17.05
C ASP A 441 33.71 0.61 -18.26
N GLY A 442 33.21 1.65 -18.89
CA GLY A 442 32.37 1.54 -20.07
C GLY A 442 30.94 1.04 -19.78
N ASP A 443 30.44 1.21 -18.57
CA ASP A 443 29.07 0.85 -18.14
C ASP A 443 28.15 2.08 -17.95
N GLY A 444 28.67 3.27 -18.24
CA GLY A 444 27.96 4.55 -18.08
C GLY A 444 28.02 5.12 -16.66
N VAL A 445 28.54 4.37 -15.68
CA VAL A 445 28.59 4.78 -14.27
C VAL A 445 29.98 5.31 -13.92
N PRO A 446 30.13 6.60 -13.59
CA PRO A 446 31.43 7.17 -13.24
C PRO A 446 31.81 6.83 -11.80
N TYR A 447 33.11 6.99 -11.50
CA TYR A 447 33.58 6.97 -10.13
C TYR A 447 33.27 8.29 -9.42
N ARG A 448 32.99 8.21 -8.11
CA ARG A 448 32.77 9.38 -7.25
C ARG A 448 33.66 9.34 -6.01
N THR A 449 33.73 10.46 -5.33
CA THR A 449 34.35 10.60 -4.01
C THR A 449 33.50 11.51 -3.15
N TYR A 450 33.74 11.51 -1.86
CA TYR A 450 33.01 12.40 -0.95
C TYR A 450 33.84 13.66 -0.66
N PRO A 451 33.22 14.80 -0.31
CA PRO A 451 33.92 16.00 0.11
C PRO A 451 34.89 15.71 1.26
N GLY A 452 36.13 16.17 1.11
CA GLY A 452 37.18 15.99 2.13
C GLY A 452 37.88 14.63 2.12
N THR A 453 37.62 13.73 1.18
CA THR A 453 38.31 12.43 1.06
C THR A 453 39.81 12.61 0.80
N HIS A 454 40.21 13.61 0.00
CA HIS A 454 41.61 13.87 -0.32
C HIS A 454 41.89 15.39 -0.31
N PRO A 455 43.07 15.86 0.21
CA PRO A 455 43.33 17.27 0.39
C PRO A 455 43.53 18.07 -0.92
N GLN A 456 43.90 17.40 -2.03
CA GLN A 456 44.18 18.05 -3.31
C GLN A 456 43.37 17.49 -4.48
N LYS A 457 43.07 16.19 -4.48
CA LYS A 457 42.33 15.50 -5.55
C LYS A 457 40.92 15.15 -5.10
N GLY A 458 40.02 14.88 -6.05
CA GLY A 458 38.62 14.49 -5.76
C GLY A 458 37.70 15.67 -5.44
N ALA A 459 38.23 16.92 -5.45
CA ALA A 459 37.36 18.09 -5.41
C ALA A 459 36.75 18.36 -6.79
N TYR A 460 35.47 18.54 -6.85
CA TYR A 460 34.73 18.84 -8.09
C TYR A 460 33.54 19.74 -7.81
N PHE A 461 33.07 20.38 -8.87
CA PHE A 461 31.86 21.18 -8.80
C PHE A 461 30.68 20.34 -9.30
N THR A 462 29.72 20.04 -8.43
CA THR A 462 28.46 19.43 -8.85
C THR A 462 27.61 20.47 -9.57
N ARG A 463 27.20 20.18 -10.81
CA ARG A 463 26.55 21.17 -11.68
C ARG A 463 25.23 20.63 -12.24
N GLY A 464 24.25 21.49 -12.27
CA GLY A 464 23.04 21.33 -13.10
C GLY A 464 23.23 21.88 -14.52
N THR A 465 24.40 22.46 -14.85
CA THR A 465 24.74 22.94 -16.19
C THR A 465 25.59 21.93 -16.94
N SER A 466 25.62 22.00 -18.28
CA SER A 466 26.43 21.12 -19.11
C SER A 466 27.90 21.15 -18.71
N HIS A 467 28.54 19.99 -18.71
CA HIS A 467 29.90 19.76 -18.24
C HIS A 467 30.57 18.64 -19.03
N ASP A 468 31.89 18.65 -19.01
CA ASP A 468 32.70 17.57 -19.55
C ASP A 468 32.93 16.45 -18.51
N GLU A 469 33.67 15.42 -18.89
CA GLU A 469 34.01 14.27 -18.06
C GLU A 469 34.79 14.62 -16.78
N TYR A 470 35.39 15.80 -16.71
CA TYR A 470 36.12 16.33 -15.56
C TYR A 470 35.33 17.34 -14.72
N ALA A 471 34.03 17.42 -14.90
CA ALA A 471 33.13 18.37 -14.25
C ALA A 471 33.40 19.85 -14.60
N ARG A 472 34.07 20.14 -15.70
CA ARG A 472 34.31 21.50 -16.17
C ARG A 472 33.11 21.96 -17.00
N TYR A 473 32.69 23.19 -16.78
CA TYR A 473 31.62 23.79 -17.59
C TYR A 473 31.96 23.79 -19.08
N THR A 474 31.02 23.41 -19.93
CA THR A 474 31.15 23.45 -21.38
C THR A 474 29.79 23.68 -22.06
N GLU A 475 29.81 24.40 -23.20
CA GLU A 475 28.68 24.51 -24.12
C GLU A 475 28.99 23.83 -25.47
N ASP A 476 30.02 22.98 -25.50
CA ASP A 476 30.35 22.16 -26.67
C ASP A 476 29.26 21.11 -26.89
N GLY A 477 28.61 21.18 -28.08
CA GLY A 477 27.52 20.30 -28.44
C GLY A 477 27.90 18.83 -28.52
N VAL A 478 29.17 18.50 -28.87
CA VAL A 478 29.67 17.12 -28.92
C VAL A 478 29.78 16.57 -27.50
N LYS A 479 30.39 17.34 -26.60
CA LYS A 479 30.51 16.95 -25.19
C LYS A 479 29.17 16.75 -24.50
N ASN A 480 28.21 17.63 -24.80
CA ASN A 480 26.83 17.48 -24.30
C ASN A 480 26.16 16.19 -24.81
N ALA A 481 26.32 15.88 -26.11
CA ALA A 481 25.76 14.64 -26.68
C ALA A 481 26.41 13.37 -26.10
N GLU A 482 27.74 13.39 -25.89
CA GLU A 482 28.47 12.29 -25.24
C GLU A 482 27.97 12.05 -23.81
N MET A 483 27.75 13.11 -23.03
CA MET A 483 27.26 13.04 -21.66
C MET A 483 25.82 12.49 -21.59
N LEU A 484 24.91 12.97 -22.42
CA LEU A 484 23.52 12.45 -22.50
C LEU A 484 23.49 10.99 -22.93
N SER A 485 24.33 10.60 -23.88
CA SER A 485 24.46 9.20 -24.31
C SER A 485 24.97 8.30 -23.18
N ARG A 486 25.94 8.78 -22.40
CA ARG A 486 26.44 8.07 -21.22
C ARG A 486 25.35 7.89 -20.13
N LEU A 487 24.55 8.92 -19.84
CA LEU A 487 23.41 8.82 -18.93
C LEU A 487 22.39 7.78 -19.41
N THR A 488 22.10 7.75 -20.71
CA THR A 488 21.22 6.72 -21.30
C THR A 488 21.81 5.31 -21.13
N LYS A 489 23.10 5.13 -21.38
CA LYS A 489 23.82 3.86 -21.17
C LYS A 489 23.77 3.41 -19.71
N LYS A 490 24.01 4.33 -18.75
CA LYS A 490 23.90 4.06 -17.32
C LYS A 490 22.52 3.52 -16.94
N PHE A 491 21.46 4.12 -17.47
CA PHE A 491 20.08 3.67 -17.24
C PHE A 491 19.84 2.27 -17.86
N GLN A 492 20.37 2.00 -19.06
CA GLN A 492 20.29 0.67 -19.67
C GLN A 492 21.04 -0.39 -18.85
N THR A 493 22.23 -0.05 -18.34
CA THR A 493 23.01 -0.95 -17.45
C THR A 493 22.19 -1.34 -16.21
N ALA A 494 21.37 -0.44 -15.68
CA ALA A 494 20.54 -0.69 -14.49
C ALA A 494 19.49 -1.78 -14.72
N SER A 495 19.06 -2.06 -15.97
CA SER A 495 18.01 -3.04 -16.25
C SER A 495 18.33 -4.46 -15.77
N SER A 496 19.61 -4.83 -15.71
CA SER A 496 20.06 -6.13 -15.18
C SER A 496 20.19 -6.21 -13.67
N SER A 497 20.05 -5.08 -12.97
CA SER A 497 20.26 -4.97 -11.51
C SER A 497 19.00 -4.67 -10.74
N VAL A 498 17.95 -4.21 -11.40
CA VAL A 498 16.65 -3.95 -10.75
C VAL A 498 15.89 -5.26 -10.52
N PRO A 499 14.94 -5.32 -9.58
CA PRO A 499 14.15 -6.52 -9.31
C PRO A 499 13.48 -7.09 -10.57
N ALA A 500 13.74 -8.37 -10.85
CA ALA A 500 13.13 -9.08 -11.97
C ALA A 500 11.60 -9.23 -11.78
N PRO A 501 10.81 -9.39 -12.87
CA PRO A 501 9.39 -9.66 -12.78
C PRO A 501 9.09 -10.99 -12.06
N VAL A 502 7.86 -11.15 -11.61
CA VAL A 502 7.37 -12.40 -11.00
C VAL A 502 6.31 -13.00 -11.92
N PHE A 503 6.39 -14.32 -12.13
CA PHE A 503 5.47 -15.06 -12.96
C PHE A 503 4.63 -16.02 -12.11
N ASN A 504 3.38 -16.27 -12.53
CA ASN A 504 2.52 -17.25 -11.85
C ASN A 504 2.90 -18.70 -12.19
N GLN A 505 3.62 -18.92 -13.30
CA GLN A 505 4.07 -20.23 -13.78
C GLN A 505 5.53 -20.16 -14.21
N GLU A 506 6.26 -21.30 -14.12
CA GLU A 506 7.66 -21.37 -14.55
C GLU A 506 7.83 -21.31 -16.07
N LYS A 507 6.80 -21.68 -16.83
CA LYS A 507 6.78 -21.65 -18.31
C LYS A 507 5.46 -21.13 -18.80
N ASN A 508 5.50 -20.34 -19.85
CA ASN A 508 4.31 -19.87 -20.55
C ASN A 508 3.57 -21.06 -21.18
N THR A 509 2.28 -21.18 -20.88
CA THR A 509 1.41 -22.28 -21.33
C THR A 509 0.26 -21.80 -22.19
N SER A 510 -0.07 -20.51 -22.11
CA SER A 510 -1.17 -19.86 -22.82
C SER A 510 -0.66 -18.89 -23.90
N SER A 511 -1.45 -18.65 -24.93
CA SER A 511 -1.21 -17.53 -25.87
C SER A 511 -1.73 -16.19 -25.34
N ILE A 512 -2.38 -16.20 -24.17
CA ILE A 512 -2.96 -15.03 -23.52
C ILE A 512 -2.20 -14.75 -22.24
N GLY A 513 -1.67 -13.53 -22.11
CA GLY A 513 -0.97 -13.10 -20.92
C GLY A 513 -1.66 -11.94 -20.20
N VAL A 514 -1.41 -11.82 -18.90
CA VAL A 514 -1.85 -10.69 -18.05
C VAL A 514 -0.64 -10.05 -17.41
N ILE A 515 -0.49 -8.73 -17.58
CA ILE A 515 0.57 -7.93 -16.96
C ILE A 515 -0.07 -7.00 -15.93
N TYR A 516 0.50 -6.95 -14.73
CA TYR A 516 0.02 -6.12 -13.62
C TYR A 516 1.16 -5.67 -12.72
N PHE A 517 0.89 -4.82 -11.72
CA PHE A 517 1.90 -4.30 -10.81
C PHE A 517 1.29 -3.76 -9.51
N GLY A 518 2.15 -3.54 -8.51
CA GLY A 518 1.79 -2.89 -7.24
C GLY A 518 0.67 -3.62 -6.50
N SER A 519 -0.19 -2.87 -5.82
CA SER A 519 -1.30 -3.39 -5.00
C SER A 519 -2.35 -4.21 -5.77
N THR A 520 -2.34 -4.18 -7.11
CA THR A 520 -3.18 -5.05 -7.96
C THR A 520 -2.92 -6.54 -7.68
N ASP A 521 -1.71 -6.88 -7.25
CA ASP A 521 -1.26 -8.25 -6.92
C ASP A 521 -2.22 -8.99 -5.96
N CYS A 522 -2.74 -8.30 -4.96
CA CYS A 522 -3.62 -8.91 -3.96
C CYS A 522 -4.94 -9.48 -4.52
N SER A 523 -5.36 -9.01 -5.69
CA SER A 523 -6.57 -9.48 -6.38
C SER A 523 -6.26 -10.47 -7.50
N MET A 524 -5.00 -10.61 -7.90
CA MET A 524 -4.65 -11.39 -9.09
C MET A 524 -4.82 -12.90 -8.89
N GLN A 525 -4.37 -13.47 -7.77
CA GLN A 525 -4.51 -14.91 -7.56
C GLN A 525 -5.97 -15.35 -7.61
N GLU A 526 -6.87 -14.61 -6.94
CA GLU A 526 -8.31 -14.89 -7.01
C GLU A 526 -8.88 -14.68 -8.41
N ALA A 527 -8.38 -13.70 -9.16
CA ALA A 527 -8.81 -13.48 -10.54
C ALA A 527 -8.38 -14.62 -11.48
N LEU A 528 -7.16 -15.12 -11.30
CA LEU A 528 -6.63 -16.28 -12.05
C LEU A 528 -7.42 -17.55 -11.73
N ASP A 529 -7.68 -17.83 -10.46
CA ASP A 529 -8.49 -18.98 -10.04
C ASP A 529 -9.92 -18.90 -10.62
N ASN A 530 -10.51 -17.70 -10.62
CA ASN A 530 -11.84 -17.49 -11.23
C ASN A 530 -11.84 -17.67 -12.77
N LEU A 531 -10.76 -17.32 -13.46
CA LEU A 531 -10.61 -17.55 -14.90
C LEU A 531 -10.44 -19.04 -15.19
N GLU A 532 -9.63 -19.75 -14.40
CA GLU A 532 -9.44 -21.21 -14.52
C GLU A 532 -10.75 -21.95 -14.31
N GLU A 533 -11.57 -21.56 -13.30
CA GLU A 533 -12.92 -22.11 -13.10
C GLU A 533 -13.85 -21.92 -14.32
N GLN A 534 -13.60 -20.88 -15.14
CA GLN A 534 -14.30 -20.61 -16.38
C GLN A 534 -13.63 -21.25 -17.61
N ASN A 535 -12.60 -22.08 -17.43
CA ASN A 535 -11.78 -22.69 -18.47
C ASN A 535 -11.08 -21.66 -19.38
N ILE A 536 -10.65 -20.55 -18.83
CA ILE A 536 -9.83 -19.53 -19.47
C ILE A 536 -8.43 -19.63 -18.87
N ASP A 537 -7.49 -20.14 -19.67
CA ASP A 537 -6.09 -20.26 -19.28
C ASP A 537 -5.33 -18.99 -19.65
N VAL A 538 -4.61 -18.41 -18.68
CA VAL A 538 -3.82 -17.20 -18.85
C VAL A 538 -2.52 -17.29 -18.07
N ASP A 539 -1.43 -16.85 -18.69
CA ASP A 539 -0.17 -16.63 -17.99
C ASP A 539 -0.14 -15.24 -17.37
N ALA A 540 0.47 -15.06 -16.22
CA ALA A 540 0.50 -13.79 -15.55
C ALA A 540 1.91 -13.37 -15.15
N MET A 541 2.24 -12.11 -15.41
CA MET A 541 3.51 -11.47 -15.06
C MET A 541 3.27 -10.21 -14.24
N ARG A 542 3.94 -10.12 -13.10
CA ARG A 542 3.95 -8.91 -12.27
C ARG A 542 5.22 -8.10 -12.51
N ILE A 543 5.07 -6.87 -12.99
CA ILE A 543 6.16 -5.91 -13.11
C ILE A 543 6.52 -5.38 -11.71
N ARG A 544 7.83 -5.32 -11.41
CA ARG A 544 8.36 -4.90 -10.13
C ARG A 544 9.26 -3.67 -10.21
N SER A 545 9.73 -3.34 -11.40
CA SER A 545 10.73 -2.27 -11.60
C SER A 545 10.67 -1.65 -12.99
N PHE A 546 11.33 -0.52 -13.13
CA PHE A 546 11.72 0.13 -14.37
C PHE A 546 13.15 0.71 -14.16
N PRO A 547 14.09 0.55 -15.14
CA PRO A 547 13.93 -0.01 -16.50
C PRO A 547 13.50 -1.48 -16.46
N PHE A 548 12.84 -1.92 -17.54
CA PHE A 548 12.35 -3.29 -17.62
C PHE A 548 13.50 -4.28 -17.89
N ASN A 549 13.47 -5.43 -17.21
CA ASN A 549 14.39 -6.54 -17.44
C ASN A 549 14.09 -7.23 -18.79
N LEU A 550 15.01 -8.07 -19.24
CA LEU A 550 14.86 -8.83 -20.48
C LEU A 550 13.62 -9.73 -20.46
N GLU A 551 13.35 -10.35 -19.32
CA GLU A 551 12.23 -11.28 -19.11
C GLU A 551 10.85 -10.62 -19.33
N VAL A 552 10.73 -9.31 -19.15
CA VAL A 552 9.50 -8.57 -19.48
C VAL A 552 9.24 -8.59 -20.97
N TRP A 553 10.29 -8.40 -21.77
CA TRP A 553 10.19 -8.39 -23.23
C TRP A 553 9.94 -9.78 -23.78
N GLU A 554 10.61 -10.82 -23.24
CA GLU A 554 10.40 -12.23 -23.60
C GLU A 554 8.94 -12.63 -23.32
N PHE A 555 8.40 -12.29 -22.16
CA PHE A 555 6.98 -12.52 -21.85
C PHE A 555 6.04 -11.85 -22.85
N ILE A 556 6.34 -10.61 -23.23
CA ILE A 556 5.51 -9.88 -24.20
C ILE A 556 5.62 -10.53 -25.60
N GLU A 557 6.79 -11.04 -26.01
CA GLU A 557 6.97 -11.68 -27.30
C GLU A 557 6.23 -13.02 -27.39
N ASP A 558 6.24 -13.80 -26.33
CA ASP A 558 5.68 -15.15 -26.26
C ASP A 558 4.14 -15.21 -26.33
N HIS A 559 3.43 -14.10 -26.08
CA HIS A 559 1.96 -14.07 -26.06
C HIS A 559 1.39 -13.33 -27.28
N ASP A 560 0.27 -13.82 -27.79
CA ASP A 560 -0.46 -13.17 -28.89
C ASP A 560 -1.33 -12.00 -28.40
N LEU A 561 -1.91 -12.13 -27.21
CA LEU A 561 -2.80 -11.16 -26.58
C LEU A 561 -2.38 -10.91 -25.13
N LEU A 562 -2.22 -9.66 -24.75
CA LEU A 562 -1.82 -9.26 -23.40
C LEU A 562 -2.81 -8.28 -22.79
N PHE A 563 -3.31 -8.60 -21.61
CA PHE A 563 -4.11 -7.68 -20.79
C PHE A 563 -3.20 -6.93 -19.83
N ILE A 564 -3.29 -5.59 -19.83
CA ILE A 564 -2.56 -4.73 -18.90
C ILE A 564 -3.54 -4.21 -17.85
N VAL A 565 -3.40 -4.68 -16.61
CA VAL A 565 -4.30 -4.32 -15.49
C VAL A 565 -3.71 -3.17 -14.71
N GLU A 566 -4.41 -2.04 -14.69
CA GLU A 566 -3.94 -0.79 -14.09
C GLU A 566 -5.02 -0.09 -13.27
N GLN A 567 -4.62 0.53 -12.17
CA GLN A 567 -5.51 1.38 -11.37
C GLN A 567 -5.34 2.85 -11.74
N ASN A 568 -5.46 3.17 -13.02
CA ASN A 568 -5.50 4.53 -13.59
C ASN A 568 -6.36 4.55 -14.86
N ARG A 569 -6.74 5.77 -15.31
CA ARG A 569 -7.61 5.98 -16.48
C ARG A 569 -6.85 5.85 -17.80
N ASP A 570 -5.59 6.25 -17.83
CA ASP A 570 -4.89 6.56 -19.08
C ASP A 570 -3.99 5.43 -19.58
N GLY A 571 -3.98 4.26 -18.91
CA GLY A 571 -3.14 3.11 -19.33
C GLY A 571 -1.66 3.46 -19.32
N GLN A 572 -1.17 4.00 -18.21
CA GLN A 572 0.18 4.57 -18.14
C GLN A 572 1.29 3.51 -18.24
N MET A 573 1.11 2.34 -17.62
CA MET A 573 2.06 1.24 -17.75
C MET A 573 2.05 0.68 -19.18
N ARG A 574 0.87 0.51 -19.77
CA ARG A 574 0.75 0.13 -21.19
C ARG A 574 1.50 1.12 -22.07
N THR A 575 1.32 2.41 -21.85
CA THR A 575 2.01 3.48 -22.59
C THR A 575 3.53 3.39 -22.42
N LEU A 576 4.01 3.15 -21.19
CA LEU A 576 5.44 3.00 -20.90
C LEU A 576 6.04 1.78 -21.60
N LEU A 577 5.35 0.62 -21.56
CA LEU A 577 5.78 -0.60 -22.28
C LEU A 577 5.86 -0.37 -23.80
N MET A 578 4.87 0.31 -24.37
CA MET A 578 4.88 0.64 -25.81
C MET A 578 6.02 1.59 -26.17
N ALA A 579 6.26 2.61 -25.36
CA ALA A 579 7.30 3.60 -25.64
C ALA A 579 8.73 3.02 -25.52
N GLU A 580 8.96 2.19 -24.51
CA GLU A 580 10.30 1.61 -24.27
C GLU A 580 10.58 0.36 -25.15
N GLY A 581 9.57 -0.45 -25.46
CA GLY A 581 9.71 -1.69 -26.22
C GLY A 581 9.36 -1.57 -27.71
N GLY A 582 8.83 -0.42 -28.16
CA GLY A 582 8.36 -0.28 -29.56
C GLY A 582 7.21 -1.22 -29.92
N ILE A 583 6.37 -1.60 -28.93
CA ILE A 583 5.33 -2.61 -29.10
C ILE A 583 4.12 -2.01 -29.82
N ILE A 584 3.55 -2.77 -30.75
CA ILE A 584 2.34 -2.37 -31.46
C ILE A 584 1.12 -2.35 -30.53
N PRO A 585 0.25 -1.32 -30.63
CA PRO A 585 -0.88 -1.14 -29.72
C PRO A 585 -1.87 -2.28 -29.64
N ASP A 586 -2.10 -2.99 -30.76
CA ASP A 586 -3.14 -4.01 -30.88
C ASP A 586 -2.87 -5.27 -30.04
N LYS A 587 -1.59 -5.49 -29.68
CA LYS A 587 -1.18 -6.62 -28.82
C LYS A 587 -1.56 -6.39 -27.34
N LEU A 588 -1.71 -5.14 -26.91
CA LEU A 588 -1.90 -4.75 -25.51
C LEU A 588 -3.32 -4.21 -25.27
N VAL A 589 -4.11 -4.92 -24.50
CA VAL A 589 -5.48 -4.55 -24.11
C VAL A 589 -5.49 -4.02 -22.68
N SER A 590 -5.99 -2.79 -22.49
CA SER A 590 -6.07 -2.20 -21.15
C SER A 590 -7.28 -2.68 -20.36
N ILE A 591 -7.07 -3.02 -19.09
CA ILE A 591 -8.09 -3.17 -18.05
C ILE A 591 -7.86 -2.08 -17.02
N LEU A 592 -8.72 -1.05 -17.01
CA LEU A 592 -8.52 0.19 -16.24
C LEU A 592 -9.58 0.30 -15.14
N CYS A 593 -9.11 0.45 -13.89
CA CYS A 593 -9.94 0.73 -12.72
C CYS A 593 -9.49 2.07 -12.10
N PHE A 594 -10.38 3.04 -11.97
CA PHE A 594 -10.02 4.39 -11.51
C PHE A 594 -11.12 5.10 -10.69
N ASP A 595 -11.92 4.32 -9.98
CA ASP A 595 -12.97 4.81 -9.09
C ASP A 595 -12.45 5.23 -7.69
N GLY A 596 -11.16 5.04 -7.47
CA GLY A 596 -10.49 5.34 -6.18
C GLY A 596 -10.64 4.25 -5.12
N GLN A 597 -11.19 3.09 -5.51
CA GLN A 597 -11.21 1.88 -4.67
C GLN A 597 -10.16 0.88 -5.15
N PRO A 598 -9.67 0.00 -4.27
CA PRO A 598 -8.82 -1.11 -4.70
C PRO A 598 -9.56 -1.99 -5.72
N ILE A 599 -8.86 -2.35 -6.79
CA ILE A 599 -9.41 -3.22 -7.84
C ILE A 599 -9.81 -4.59 -7.27
N THR A 600 -10.91 -5.16 -7.75
CA THR A 600 -11.41 -6.47 -7.31
C THR A 600 -11.07 -7.57 -8.30
N ALA A 601 -10.94 -8.81 -7.81
CA ALA A 601 -10.72 -9.98 -8.65
C ALA A 601 -11.88 -10.18 -9.66
N SER A 602 -13.11 -9.99 -9.21
CA SER A 602 -14.32 -10.08 -10.07
C SER A 602 -14.30 -9.06 -11.21
N TYR A 603 -13.82 -7.83 -10.95
CA TYR A 603 -13.68 -6.82 -12.00
C TYR A 603 -12.69 -7.26 -13.08
N ILE A 604 -11.51 -7.75 -12.68
CA ILE A 604 -10.48 -8.26 -13.60
C ILE A 604 -11.02 -9.43 -14.42
N THR A 605 -11.57 -10.46 -13.76
CA THR A 605 -12.13 -11.65 -14.39
C THR A 605 -13.21 -11.30 -15.41
N ASN A 606 -14.16 -10.45 -15.02
CA ASN A 606 -15.27 -10.06 -15.89
C ASN A 606 -14.80 -9.28 -17.13
N LYS A 607 -13.80 -8.40 -16.99
CA LYS A 607 -13.25 -7.65 -18.13
C LYS A 607 -12.50 -8.54 -19.11
N ILE A 608 -11.68 -9.48 -18.62
CA ILE A 608 -10.98 -10.45 -19.46
C ILE A 608 -11.99 -11.33 -20.21
N ASN A 609 -12.95 -11.92 -19.48
CA ASN A 609 -13.97 -12.79 -20.07
C ASN A 609 -14.81 -12.07 -21.12
N ALA A 610 -15.26 -10.84 -20.85
CA ALA A 610 -16.01 -10.05 -21.81
C ALA A 610 -15.23 -9.76 -23.09
N HIS A 611 -13.94 -9.50 -22.99
CA HIS A 611 -13.08 -9.29 -24.18
C HIS A 611 -12.94 -10.57 -25.00
N ILE A 612 -12.62 -11.70 -24.37
CA ILE A 612 -12.42 -12.99 -25.05
C ILE A 612 -13.72 -13.49 -25.68
N SER A 613 -14.87 -13.32 -25.00
CA SER A 613 -16.18 -13.76 -25.52
C SER A 613 -16.80 -12.81 -26.54
N GLY A 614 -16.19 -11.65 -26.80
CA GLY A 614 -16.74 -10.62 -27.70
C GLY A 614 -18.04 -9.97 -27.19
N THR A 615 -18.35 -10.12 -25.90
CA THR A 615 -19.52 -9.51 -25.26
C THR A 615 -19.21 -8.09 -24.78
N PRO A 616 -20.10 -7.09 -24.94
CA PRO A 616 -19.88 -5.78 -24.37
C PRO A 616 -19.73 -5.89 -22.85
N SER A 617 -18.59 -5.40 -22.31
CA SER A 617 -18.44 -5.32 -20.86
C SER A 617 -19.42 -4.30 -20.30
N VAL A 618 -20.25 -4.71 -19.36
CA VAL A 618 -21.08 -3.76 -18.60
C VAL A 618 -20.14 -2.81 -17.88
N ALA A 619 -20.27 -1.51 -18.15
CA ALA A 619 -19.53 -0.50 -17.40
C ALA A 619 -19.91 -0.66 -15.92
N ALA A 620 -18.92 -0.81 -15.04
CA ALA A 620 -19.17 -0.72 -13.60
C ALA A 620 -19.71 0.69 -13.32
N SER A 621 -20.94 0.76 -12.82
CA SER A 621 -21.63 1.98 -12.43
C SER A 621 -21.08 2.53 -11.12
#